data_6b8c2e3bfb77b6424e1ec9b9c1fe5e60
#
_entry.id   6b8c2e3bfb77b6424e1ec9b9c1fe5e60
#
_cell.length_a   1.000
_cell.length_b   1.000
_cell.length_c   1.000
_cell.angle_alpha   90.00
_cell.angle_beta   90.00
_cell.angle_gamma   90.00
#
_symmetry.space_group_name_H-M   'P 1'
#
loop_
_entity.id
_entity.type
_entity.pdbx_description
1 polymer ?
#
loop_
_entity_poly.entity_id
_entity_poly.type
_entity_poly.pdbx_seq_one_letter_code
_entity_poly.pdbx_strand_id
1 'polypeptide(L)'
;MCFNFADGIYIDPTAIIIGNVKIHEGVSIWPYAVIRGDANSIEIGEGSNIQEHVMIHVDDSNPTFVGKDVSVGHGAVIHGARIGDRCIIGMHSTILNEAEIGDDTIIGAGTVVTGGMKIPPKSIVVGVPGKIIRENQESNREAAETNAKAYHKFRDEYITGKHKRYTGP
;
A
#
# COMPACT_ATOMS: atom_id res chain seq x y z
N MET A 1 -11.09 2.13 -21.50
CA MET A 1 -9.82 2.59 -20.94
C MET A 1 -8.85 1.40 -20.99
N CYS A 2 -7.72 1.54 -21.66
CA CYS A 2 -6.69 0.48 -21.66
C CYS A 2 -5.81 0.73 -20.43
N PHE A 3 -5.78 -0.21 -19.51
CA PHE A 3 -4.79 -0.21 -18.45
C PHE A 3 -3.42 -0.49 -19.09
N ASN A 4 -2.51 0.48 -19.06
CA ASN A 4 -1.11 0.26 -19.41
C ASN A 4 -0.38 -0.19 -18.16
N PHE A 5 -0.15 -1.48 -18.06
CA PHE A 5 0.68 -2.04 -16.98
C PHE A 5 2.14 -2.06 -17.44
N ALA A 6 3.03 -1.55 -16.60
CA ALA A 6 4.47 -1.68 -16.79
C ALA A 6 4.93 -3.15 -16.62
N ASP A 7 6.14 -3.46 -17.02
CA ASP A 7 6.70 -4.81 -16.89
C ASP A 7 6.90 -5.22 -15.42
N GLY A 8 6.85 -6.51 -15.13
CA GLY A 8 7.12 -7.05 -13.80
C GLY A 8 6.03 -6.81 -12.75
N ILE A 9 4.81 -6.46 -13.17
CA ILE A 9 3.65 -6.32 -12.27
C ILE A 9 2.96 -7.67 -12.07
N TYR A 10 2.56 -7.96 -10.84
CA TYR A 10 1.66 -9.05 -10.50
C TYR A 10 0.32 -8.52 -10.03
N ILE A 11 -0.77 -8.94 -10.65
CA ILE A 11 -2.13 -8.65 -10.21
C ILE A 11 -2.87 -9.97 -10.10
N ASP A 12 -3.30 -10.30 -8.86
CA ASP A 12 -4.10 -11.50 -8.65
C ASP A 12 -5.44 -11.39 -9.39
N PRO A 13 -5.91 -12.46 -10.06
CA PRO A 13 -7.17 -12.44 -10.81
C PRO A 13 -8.43 -12.09 -9.98
N THR A 14 -8.35 -12.15 -8.64
CA THR A 14 -9.44 -11.74 -7.75
C THR A 14 -9.34 -10.30 -7.26
N ALA A 15 -8.25 -9.59 -7.57
CA ALA A 15 -8.12 -8.18 -7.28
C ALA A 15 -9.04 -7.36 -8.20
N ILE A 16 -9.58 -6.25 -7.67
CA ILE A 16 -10.50 -5.37 -8.39
C ILE A 16 -9.86 -4.01 -8.55
N ILE A 17 -9.68 -3.55 -9.80
CA ILE A 17 -9.13 -2.24 -10.13
C ILE A 17 -10.12 -1.48 -10.98
N ILE A 18 -10.54 -0.29 -10.54
CA ILE A 18 -11.58 0.52 -11.18
C ILE A 18 -11.12 1.96 -11.33
N GLY A 19 -11.40 2.57 -12.48
CA GLY A 19 -11.26 4.01 -12.70
C GLY A 19 -9.84 4.46 -13.04
N ASN A 20 -9.47 5.66 -12.56
CA ASN A 20 -8.19 6.31 -12.86
C ASN A 20 -7.09 5.81 -11.90
N VAL A 21 -6.52 4.65 -12.22
CA VAL A 21 -5.48 4.01 -11.42
C VAL A 21 -4.22 3.84 -12.26
N LYS A 22 -3.12 4.39 -11.77
CA LYS A 22 -1.77 4.24 -12.33
C LYS A 22 -0.94 3.33 -11.44
N ILE A 23 -0.39 2.27 -12.03
CA ILE A 23 0.43 1.26 -11.36
C ILE A 23 1.80 1.24 -12.01
N HIS A 24 2.84 1.44 -11.21
CA HIS A 24 4.22 1.45 -11.68
C HIS A 24 4.84 0.05 -11.70
N GLU A 25 6.04 -0.03 -12.28
CA GLU A 25 6.81 -1.26 -12.43
C GLU A 25 7.02 -1.97 -11.08
N GLY A 26 7.04 -3.29 -11.11
CA GLY A 26 7.36 -4.11 -9.95
C GLY A 26 6.31 -4.17 -8.85
N VAL A 27 5.16 -3.54 -9.02
CA VAL A 27 4.05 -3.60 -8.05
C VAL A 27 3.44 -4.99 -8.01
N SER A 28 3.00 -5.42 -6.82
CA SER A 28 2.19 -6.63 -6.64
C SER A 28 0.87 -6.32 -5.93
N ILE A 29 -0.24 -6.81 -6.52
CA ILE A 29 -1.60 -6.65 -5.99
C ILE A 29 -2.16 -8.04 -5.71
N TRP A 30 -2.48 -8.28 -4.45
CA TRP A 30 -2.78 -9.59 -3.90
C TRP A 30 -4.27 -9.90 -3.88
N PRO A 31 -4.65 -11.16 -3.60
CA PRO A 31 -6.05 -11.59 -3.66
C PRO A 31 -7.03 -10.68 -2.93
N TYR A 32 -8.15 -10.37 -3.58
CA TYR A 32 -9.27 -9.59 -3.03
C TYR A 32 -8.93 -8.14 -2.63
N ALA A 33 -7.77 -7.60 -3.04
CA ALA A 33 -7.51 -6.16 -2.93
C ALA A 33 -8.45 -5.39 -3.86
N VAL A 34 -8.94 -4.23 -3.40
CA VAL A 34 -9.82 -3.35 -4.18
C VAL A 34 -9.19 -1.97 -4.28
N ILE A 35 -8.96 -1.49 -5.51
CA ILE A 35 -8.38 -0.19 -5.81
C ILE A 35 -9.35 0.54 -6.72
N ARG A 36 -10.04 1.57 -6.20
CA ARG A 36 -11.12 2.24 -6.90
C ARG A 36 -10.87 3.75 -6.98
N GLY A 37 -10.43 4.20 -8.17
CA GLY A 37 -10.18 5.60 -8.53
C GLY A 37 -11.28 6.16 -9.42
N ASP A 38 -12.53 6.10 -8.99
CA ASP A 38 -13.70 6.54 -9.75
C ASP A 38 -14.01 8.03 -9.57
N ALA A 39 -13.72 8.61 -8.41
CA ALA A 39 -13.90 10.02 -8.11
C ALA A 39 -12.64 10.86 -8.39
N ASN A 40 -11.44 10.27 -8.26
CA ASN A 40 -10.15 10.94 -8.45
C ASN A 40 -9.08 9.92 -8.86
N SER A 41 -7.79 10.31 -8.85
CA SER A 41 -6.68 9.45 -9.23
C SER A 41 -6.08 8.68 -8.06
N ILE A 42 -5.64 7.46 -8.35
CA ILE A 42 -4.78 6.66 -7.48
C ILE A 42 -3.47 6.40 -8.22
N GLU A 43 -2.35 6.62 -7.55
CA GLU A 43 -1.02 6.26 -8.07
C GLU A 43 -0.30 5.36 -7.07
N ILE A 44 0.22 4.21 -7.56
CA ILE A 44 0.95 3.22 -6.77
C ILE A 44 2.37 3.14 -7.32
N GLY A 45 3.34 3.55 -6.51
CA GLY A 45 4.75 3.64 -6.85
C GLY A 45 5.43 2.29 -6.98
N GLU A 46 6.57 2.33 -7.67
CA GLU A 46 7.41 1.20 -8.03
C GLU A 46 7.70 0.26 -6.84
N GLY A 47 7.65 -1.06 -7.07
CA GLY A 47 8.01 -2.07 -6.09
C GLY A 47 7.04 -2.25 -4.91
N SER A 48 5.99 -1.43 -4.82
CA SER A 48 5.03 -1.50 -3.71
C SER A 48 4.16 -2.76 -3.78
N ASN A 49 3.71 -3.23 -2.60
CA ASN A 49 2.81 -4.37 -2.52
C ASN A 49 1.52 -4.01 -1.79
N ILE A 50 0.40 -4.37 -2.41
CA ILE A 50 -0.97 -4.14 -1.92
C ILE A 50 -1.54 -5.50 -1.56
N GLN A 51 -1.53 -5.81 -0.26
CA GLN A 51 -1.82 -7.15 0.24
C GLN A 51 -3.30 -7.48 0.22
N GLU A 52 -3.65 -8.71 0.63
CA GLU A 52 -5.00 -9.23 0.56
C GLU A 52 -5.99 -8.35 1.34
N HIS A 53 -7.18 -8.17 0.74
CA HIS A 53 -8.28 -7.38 1.30
C HIS A 53 -7.98 -5.91 1.58
N VAL A 54 -6.88 -5.36 1.07
CA VAL A 54 -6.62 -3.90 1.15
C VAL A 54 -7.66 -3.16 0.32
N MET A 55 -8.16 -2.04 0.87
CA MET A 55 -9.03 -1.11 0.17
C MET A 55 -8.31 0.22 -0.05
N ILE A 56 -8.15 0.64 -1.30
CA ILE A 56 -7.67 1.97 -1.66
C ILE A 56 -8.76 2.70 -2.41
N HIS A 57 -9.15 3.87 -1.89
CA HIS A 57 -10.18 4.70 -2.50
C HIS A 57 -9.80 6.18 -2.43
N VAL A 58 -10.62 7.01 -3.04
CA VAL A 58 -10.47 8.46 -3.18
C VAL A 58 -11.83 9.13 -3.05
N ASP A 59 -11.85 10.44 -2.77
CA ASP A 59 -13.00 11.28 -3.01
C ASP A 59 -12.70 12.35 -4.07
N ASP A 60 -13.67 13.20 -4.37
CA ASP A 60 -13.55 14.21 -5.43
C ASP A 60 -12.38 15.19 -5.22
N SER A 61 -11.99 15.43 -3.97
CA SER A 61 -10.98 16.43 -3.59
C SER A 61 -9.60 15.82 -3.29
N ASN A 62 -9.55 14.55 -2.89
CA ASN A 62 -8.37 13.94 -2.32
C ASN A 62 -7.93 12.70 -3.13
N PRO A 63 -6.93 12.86 -4.04
CA PRO A 63 -6.30 11.71 -4.68
C PRO A 63 -5.51 10.87 -3.67
N THR A 64 -5.27 9.62 -4.00
CA THR A 64 -4.40 8.75 -3.20
C THR A 64 -3.07 8.52 -3.91
N PHE A 65 -1.98 8.72 -3.18
CA PHE A 65 -0.64 8.42 -3.65
C PHE A 65 0.06 7.46 -2.67
N VAL A 66 0.56 6.36 -3.21
CA VAL A 66 1.42 5.39 -2.51
C VAL A 66 2.80 5.44 -3.14
N GLY A 67 3.82 5.74 -2.35
CA GLY A 67 5.21 5.86 -2.79
C GLY A 67 5.82 4.55 -3.24
N LYS A 68 7.15 4.53 -3.37
CA LYS A 68 7.94 3.35 -3.81
C LYS A 68 8.23 2.42 -2.64
N ASP A 69 8.32 1.12 -2.93
CA ASP A 69 8.67 0.08 -1.95
C ASP A 69 7.81 0.13 -0.68
N VAL A 70 6.55 0.55 -0.81
CA VAL A 70 5.59 0.57 0.30
C VAL A 70 4.93 -0.78 0.44
N SER A 71 4.88 -1.29 1.67
CA SER A 71 4.12 -2.49 2.01
C SER A 71 2.80 -2.10 2.66
N VAL A 72 1.69 -2.33 1.97
CA VAL A 72 0.33 -2.11 2.51
C VAL A 72 -0.21 -3.44 3.01
N GLY A 73 -0.25 -3.59 4.33
CA GLY A 73 -0.59 -4.82 5.03
C GLY A 73 -2.05 -5.23 4.88
N HIS A 74 -2.29 -6.53 5.01
CA HIS A 74 -3.59 -7.18 4.83
C HIS A 74 -4.74 -6.41 5.50
N GLY A 75 -5.81 -6.15 4.75
CA GLY A 75 -7.02 -5.49 5.24
C GLY A 75 -6.88 -4.01 5.59
N ALA A 76 -5.76 -3.36 5.29
CA ALA A 76 -5.61 -1.92 5.50
C ALA A 76 -6.54 -1.12 4.58
N VAL A 77 -6.95 0.07 5.04
CA VAL A 77 -7.77 1.01 4.28
C VAL A 77 -7.00 2.30 4.08
N ILE A 78 -6.88 2.77 2.84
CA ILE A 78 -6.26 4.04 2.48
C ILE A 78 -7.28 4.85 1.69
N HIS A 79 -7.60 6.05 2.16
CA HIS A 79 -8.61 6.90 1.56
C HIS A 79 -8.13 8.33 1.44
N GLY A 80 -7.92 8.82 0.21
CA GLY A 80 -7.56 10.21 -0.05
C GLY A 80 -6.30 10.69 0.66
N ALA A 81 -5.26 9.86 0.74
CA ALA A 81 -4.05 10.11 1.53
C ALA A 81 -2.77 10.02 0.70
N ARG A 82 -1.70 10.63 1.21
CA ARG A 82 -0.36 10.55 0.61
C ARG A 82 0.58 9.77 1.51
N ILE A 83 1.19 8.72 0.95
CA ILE A 83 2.15 7.86 1.63
C ILE A 83 3.50 8.00 0.92
N GLY A 84 4.54 8.30 1.68
CA GLY A 84 5.92 8.40 1.20
C GLY A 84 6.53 7.05 0.85
N ASP A 85 7.79 7.07 0.48
CA ASP A 85 8.54 5.87 0.07
C ASP A 85 8.91 4.98 1.27
N ARG A 86 9.08 3.68 1.01
CA ARG A 86 9.58 2.71 2.01
C ARG A 86 8.83 2.78 3.35
N CYS A 87 7.51 2.84 3.25
CA CYS A 87 6.64 2.78 4.42
C CYS A 87 6.09 1.36 4.63
N ILE A 88 5.83 1.03 5.89
CA ILE A 88 5.01 -0.13 6.26
C ILE A 88 3.69 0.37 6.81
N ILE A 89 2.61 0.10 6.10
CA ILE A 89 1.25 0.36 6.52
C ILE A 89 0.72 -0.95 7.13
N GLY A 90 0.59 -0.98 8.45
CA GLY A 90 0.27 -2.19 9.20
C GLY A 90 -1.09 -2.78 8.86
N MET A 91 -1.24 -4.07 9.09
CA MET A 91 -2.49 -4.81 8.85
C MET A 91 -3.68 -4.14 9.54
N HIS A 92 -4.83 -4.07 8.83
CA HIS A 92 -6.06 -3.47 9.33
C HIS A 92 -5.93 -2.02 9.84
N SER A 93 -4.89 -1.28 9.44
CA SER A 93 -4.82 0.15 9.71
C SER A 93 -5.75 0.93 8.78
N THR A 94 -6.14 2.12 9.20
CA THR A 94 -7.00 3.02 8.42
C THR A 94 -6.33 4.38 8.29
N ILE A 95 -6.09 4.83 7.06
CA ILE A 95 -5.49 6.12 6.74
C ILE A 95 -6.55 6.97 6.06
N LEU A 96 -6.90 8.09 6.69
CA LEU A 96 -7.99 8.95 6.24
C LEU A 96 -7.51 10.12 5.37
N ASN A 97 -8.47 10.81 4.75
CA ASN A 97 -8.25 11.90 3.81
C ASN A 97 -7.25 12.94 4.29
N GLU A 98 -6.44 13.46 3.37
CA GLU A 98 -5.46 14.51 3.64
C GLU A 98 -4.33 14.10 4.60
N ALA A 99 -4.30 12.85 5.05
CA ALA A 99 -3.17 12.37 5.84
C ALA A 99 -1.92 12.30 4.96
N GLU A 100 -0.80 12.79 5.49
CA GLU A 100 0.51 12.74 4.85
C GLU A 100 1.47 11.92 5.72
N ILE A 101 1.97 10.84 5.17
CA ILE A 101 2.93 9.95 5.85
C ILE A 101 4.29 10.11 5.17
N GLY A 102 5.28 10.56 5.94
CA GLY A 102 6.65 10.74 5.45
C GLY A 102 7.36 9.40 5.21
N ASP A 103 8.44 9.45 4.44
CA ASP A 103 9.24 8.29 4.07
C ASP A 103 9.74 7.48 5.28
N ASP A 104 10.05 6.21 5.06
CA ASP A 104 10.64 5.33 6.07
C ASP A 104 9.79 5.22 7.37
N THR A 105 8.46 5.39 7.26
CA THR A 105 7.52 5.41 8.40
C THR A 105 6.83 4.06 8.56
N ILE A 106 6.60 3.66 9.81
CA ILE A 106 5.85 2.46 10.17
C ILE A 106 4.54 2.86 10.86
N ILE A 107 3.42 2.51 10.24
CA ILE A 107 2.10 2.56 10.86
C ILE A 107 1.82 1.17 11.44
N GLY A 108 1.61 1.09 12.75
CA GLY A 108 1.32 -0.18 13.42
C GLY A 108 -0.02 -0.78 13.00
N ALA A 109 -0.17 -2.10 13.17
CA ALA A 109 -1.42 -2.78 12.86
C ALA A 109 -2.61 -2.20 13.64
N GLY A 110 -3.78 -2.09 13.02
CA GLY A 110 -5.00 -1.56 13.61
C GLY A 110 -4.99 -0.07 13.93
N THR A 111 -3.97 0.67 13.50
CA THR A 111 -3.86 2.13 13.76
C THR A 111 -4.83 2.90 12.89
N VAL A 112 -5.44 3.95 13.46
CA VAL A 112 -6.25 4.92 12.70
C VAL A 112 -5.51 6.25 12.61
N VAL A 113 -4.95 6.54 11.43
CA VAL A 113 -4.40 7.85 11.10
C VAL A 113 -5.54 8.76 10.66
N THR A 114 -5.84 9.77 11.49
CA THR A 114 -6.97 10.67 11.27
C THR A 114 -6.72 11.63 10.12
N GLY A 115 -7.79 12.16 9.55
CA GLY A 115 -7.73 13.10 8.44
C GLY A 115 -6.86 14.33 8.72
N GLY A 116 -6.08 14.73 7.71
CA GLY A 116 -5.17 15.87 7.79
C GLY A 116 -3.93 15.67 8.67
N MET A 117 -3.74 14.48 9.26
CA MET A 117 -2.57 14.22 10.10
C MET A 117 -1.30 14.19 9.26
N LYS A 118 -0.27 14.97 9.69
CA LYS A 118 1.05 14.98 9.06
C LYS A 118 2.05 14.23 9.93
N ILE A 119 2.58 13.16 9.38
CA ILE A 119 3.51 12.27 10.07
C ILE A 119 4.91 12.49 9.48
N PRO A 120 5.89 12.95 10.28
CA PRO A 120 7.26 13.13 9.82
C PRO A 120 7.89 11.81 9.34
N PRO A 121 8.88 11.87 8.45
CA PRO A 121 9.64 10.69 8.05
C PRO A 121 10.24 9.94 9.24
N LYS A 122 10.46 8.63 9.07
CA LYS A 122 11.11 7.76 10.06
C LYS A 122 10.36 7.68 11.39
N SER A 123 9.04 7.85 11.36
CA SER A 123 8.18 7.77 12.54
C SER A 123 7.64 6.36 12.74
N ILE A 124 7.24 6.07 13.99
CA ILE A 124 6.39 4.92 14.33
C ILE A 124 5.11 5.44 14.94
N VAL A 125 3.96 5.05 14.35
CA VAL A 125 2.62 5.50 14.75
C VAL A 125 1.78 4.30 15.16
N VAL A 126 1.11 4.38 16.31
CA VAL A 126 0.21 3.32 16.79
C VAL A 126 -1.03 3.89 17.46
N GLY A 127 -2.10 3.10 17.48
CA GLY A 127 -3.30 3.36 18.29
C GLY A 127 -4.49 3.93 17.52
N VAL A 128 -5.60 4.13 18.25
CA VAL A 128 -6.87 4.69 17.79
C VAL A 128 -7.33 5.78 18.77
N PRO A 129 -7.21 7.07 18.42
CA PRO A 129 -6.52 7.60 17.23
C PRO A 129 -5.01 7.35 17.26
N GLY A 130 -4.39 7.33 16.07
CA GLY A 130 -2.96 7.13 15.92
C GLY A 130 -2.12 8.20 16.60
N LYS A 131 -1.06 7.78 17.28
CA LYS A 131 -0.10 8.69 17.95
C LYS A 131 1.31 8.31 17.50
N ILE A 132 2.13 9.32 17.23
CA ILE A 132 3.57 9.13 17.00
C ILE A 132 4.18 8.74 18.35
N ILE A 133 4.72 7.52 18.44
CA ILE A 133 5.37 7.00 19.65
C ILE A 133 6.89 7.04 19.55
N ARG A 134 7.43 7.14 18.34
CA ARG A 134 8.86 7.31 18.06
C ARG A 134 9.07 8.12 16.80
N GLU A 135 10.15 8.87 16.76
CA GLU A 135 10.62 9.65 15.60
C GLU A 135 12.11 9.34 15.33
N ASN A 136 12.58 9.70 14.13
CA ASN A 136 13.99 9.56 13.70
C ASN A 136 14.53 8.12 13.83
N GLN A 137 13.69 7.12 13.55
CA GLN A 137 14.06 5.70 13.62
C GLN A 137 14.72 5.25 12.30
N GLU A 138 16.04 5.28 12.24
CA GLU A 138 16.82 4.85 11.06
C GLU A 138 16.57 3.38 10.69
N SER A 139 16.30 2.52 11.69
CA SER A 139 15.99 1.10 11.51
C SER A 139 14.69 0.84 10.75
N ASN A 140 13.77 1.81 10.67
CA ASN A 140 12.52 1.67 9.95
C ASN A 140 12.75 1.43 8.45
N ARG A 141 13.74 2.12 7.88
CA ARG A 141 14.13 1.95 6.48
C ARG A 141 14.55 0.51 6.19
N GLU A 142 15.44 -0.05 6.99
CA GLU A 142 15.90 -1.44 6.83
C GLU A 142 14.74 -2.43 6.95
N ALA A 143 13.83 -2.23 7.91
CA ALA A 143 12.63 -3.03 8.06
C ALA A 143 11.73 -2.97 6.82
N ALA A 144 11.50 -1.78 6.29
CA ALA A 144 10.67 -1.57 5.09
C ALA A 144 11.29 -2.21 3.84
N GLU A 145 12.59 -1.97 3.61
CA GLU A 145 13.32 -2.57 2.49
C GLU A 145 13.34 -4.11 2.57
N THR A 146 13.52 -4.67 3.75
CA THR A 146 13.50 -6.13 3.96
C THR A 146 12.11 -6.70 3.64
N ASN A 147 11.06 -6.03 4.08
CA ASN A 147 9.67 -6.42 3.78
C ASN A 147 9.37 -6.32 2.27
N ALA A 148 9.71 -5.20 1.63
CA ALA A 148 9.53 -5.00 0.20
C ALA A 148 10.25 -6.08 -0.63
N LYS A 149 11.53 -6.37 -0.32
CA LYS A 149 12.31 -7.44 -0.98
C LYS A 149 11.65 -8.83 -0.86
N ALA A 150 11.05 -9.14 0.30
CA ALA A 150 10.31 -10.39 0.47
C ALA A 150 9.12 -10.47 -0.49
N TYR A 151 8.37 -9.36 -0.64
CA TYR A 151 7.24 -9.29 -1.58
C TYR A 151 7.66 -9.25 -3.04
N HIS A 152 8.81 -8.65 -3.39
CA HIS A 152 9.37 -8.77 -4.73
C HIS A 152 9.65 -10.23 -5.09
N LYS A 153 10.24 -11.00 -4.17
CA LYS A 153 10.45 -12.43 -4.36
C LYS A 153 9.13 -13.19 -4.52
N PHE A 154 8.14 -12.95 -3.66
CA PHE A 154 6.83 -13.61 -3.80
C PHE A 154 6.17 -13.26 -5.13
N ARG A 155 6.17 -11.99 -5.54
CA ARG A 155 5.68 -11.55 -6.84
C ARG A 155 6.27 -12.38 -7.98
N ASP A 156 7.60 -12.51 -8.03
CA ASP A 156 8.31 -13.23 -9.08
C ASP A 156 7.98 -14.73 -9.06
N GLU A 157 7.83 -15.31 -7.87
CA GLU A 157 7.42 -16.70 -7.69
C GLU A 157 5.97 -16.94 -8.18
N TYR A 158 5.06 -15.97 -7.97
CA TYR A 158 3.68 -16.06 -8.48
C TYR A 158 3.61 -15.84 -9.99
N ILE A 159 4.36 -14.89 -10.55
CA ILE A 159 4.47 -14.68 -12.01
C ILE A 159 4.97 -15.95 -12.71
N THR A 160 5.94 -16.63 -12.12
CA THR A 160 6.51 -17.86 -12.68
C THR A 160 5.67 -19.12 -12.43
N GLY A 161 4.54 -18.99 -11.72
CA GLY A 161 3.62 -20.11 -11.44
C GLY A 161 4.13 -21.12 -10.41
N LYS A 162 5.10 -20.74 -9.56
CA LYS A 162 5.62 -21.59 -8.49
C LYS A 162 4.55 -21.94 -7.46
N HIS A 163 3.65 -20.99 -7.17
CA HIS A 163 2.55 -21.17 -6.24
C HIS A 163 1.23 -21.40 -7.01
N LYS A 164 0.62 -22.55 -6.79
CA LYS A 164 -0.65 -22.91 -7.45
C LYS A 164 -1.81 -22.68 -6.51
N ARG A 165 -2.88 -22.05 -7.03
CA ARG A 165 -4.14 -21.98 -6.32
C ARG A 165 -4.79 -23.36 -6.30
N TYR A 166 -5.25 -23.79 -5.13
CA TYR A 166 -6.13 -24.96 -5.03
C TYR A 166 -7.54 -24.57 -5.55
N THR A 167 -8.02 -25.31 -6.57
CA THR A 167 -9.31 -25.04 -7.23
C THR A 167 -10.38 -26.10 -6.92
N GLY A 168 -10.16 -26.93 -5.92
CA GLY A 168 -11.04 -28.03 -5.54
C GLY A 168 -10.63 -29.37 -6.16
N PRO A 169 -11.31 -30.48 -5.77
CA PRO A 169 -11.13 -31.79 -6.34
C PRO A 169 -11.60 -31.86 -7.79
#